data_031ca3422ca790b952b95b075791c77d
#
_entry.id   031ca3422ca790b952b95b075791c77d
#
_cell.length_a   1.000
_cell.length_b   1.000
_cell.length_c   1.000
_cell.angle_alpha   90.00
_cell.angle_beta   90.00
_cell.angle_gamma   90.00
#
_symmetry.space_group_name_H-M   'P 1'
#
loop_
_entity.id
_entity.type
_entity.pdbx_description
1 polymer ?
#
loop_
_entity_poly.entity_id
_entity_poly.type
_entity_poly.pdbx_seq_one_letter_code
_entity_poly.pdbx_strand_id
1 'polypeptide(L)'
;IIPTGAGAAGYTMPLPEKDEMFNTKGKMLQDITVSLGGRVAEELVFDDITTGASQDIKQATAYAKSMVTKFGMSEALGLVSYGDDNDEVFIGRDFGHTSRGYGEQVATTIDSEVKRIIDECYDRAKTIIKEHEAVLYKCADQLLEKEKITREEFEALFEE
;
A
#
# COMPACT_ATOMS: atom_id res chain seq x y z
N ILE A 1 6.92 -11.17 12.08
CA ILE A 1 6.64 -11.99 10.90
C ILE A 1 6.32 -13.40 11.39
N ILE A 2 5.24 -13.99 10.91
CA ILE A 2 4.74 -15.29 11.38
C ILE A 2 4.37 -16.15 10.17
N PRO A 3 4.75 -17.45 10.12
CA PRO A 3 4.33 -18.37 9.08
C PRO A 3 2.88 -18.78 9.28
N THR A 4 2.15 -18.76 8.23
CA THR A 4 0.83 -19.02 7.96
C THR A 4 -0.24 -19.54 8.73
N GLY A 5 -1.44 -19.16 8.50
CA GLY A 5 -2.75 -19.75 8.62
C GLY A 5 -3.36 -20.05 7.25
N ALA A 6 -4.58 -20.60 7.16
CA ALA A 6 -5.21 -21.01 5.90
C ALA A 6 -5.20 -19.89 4.85
N GLY A 7 -4.49 -20.10 3.75
CA GLY A 7 -4.52 -19.25 2.57
C GLY A 7 -3.44 -18.17 2.44
N ALA A 8 -2.51 -18.05 3.40
CA ALA A 8 -1.36 -17.15 3.28
C ALA A 8 -0.04 -17.88 3.55
N ALA A 9 1.00 -17.55 2.81
CA ALA A 9 2.33 -18.10 3.01
C ALA A 9 3.05 -17.53 4.24
N GLY A 10 2.58 -16.42 4.76
CA GLY A 10 3.04 -15.73 5.97
C GLY A 10 2.39 -14.36 6.08
N TYR A 11 2.53 -13.70 7.22
CA TYR A 11 2.07 -12.34 7.38
C TYR A 11 2.93 -11.53 8.35
N THR A 12 2.96 -10.22 8.14
CA THR A 12 3.55 -9.24 9.04
C THR A 12 2.42 -8.45 9.67
N MET A 13 2.39 -8.34 10.99
CA MET A 13 1.40 -7.55 11.72
C MET A 13 2.10 -6.42 12.47
N PRO A 14 2.09 -5.20 11.92
CA PRO A 14 2.50 -4.02 12.67
C PRO A 14 1.48 -3.73 13.77
N LEU A 15 1.95 -3.55 14.99
CA LEU A 15 1.10 -3.13 16.11
C LEU A 15 1.13 -1.61 16.20
N PRO A 16 -0.03 -0.92 16.29
CA PRO A 16 -0.06 0.52 16.46
C PRO A 16 0.53 0.91 17.82
N GLU A 17 1.42 1.88 17.84
CA GLU A 17 2.01 2.41 19.08
C GLU A 17 1.08 3.39 19.81
N LYS A 18 0.13 3.97 19.11
CA LYS A 18 -0.86 4.94 19.62
C LYS A 18 -2.19 4.75 18.92
N ASP A 19 -3.27 5.03 19.63
CA ASP A 19 -4.61 5.14 19.05
C ASP A 19 -4.68 6.45 18.23
N GLU A 20 -4.49 6.36 16.93
CA GLU A 20 -4.66 7.48 16.01
C GLU A 20 -6.09 7.48 15.46
N MET A 21 -6.85 8.54 15.79
CA MET A 21 -8.23 8.69 15.34
C MET A 21 -8.34 9.07 13.86
N PHE A 22 -7.28 9.72 13.30
CA PHE A 22 -7.24 10.17 11.91
C PHE A 22 -5.93 9.79 11.24
N ASN A 23 -6.00 9.36 9.99
CA ASN A 23 -4.82 9.11 9.16
C ASN A 23 -4.33 10.41 8.53
N THR A 24 -3.05 10.73 8.72
CA THR A 24 -2.41 11.84 8.01
C THR A 24 -2.02 11.43 6.59
N LYS A 25 -1.85 12.42 5.69
CA LYS A 25 -1.30 12.19 4.34
C LYS A 25 0.02 11.41 4.38
N GLY A 26 0.92 11.79 5.29
CA GLY A 26 2.21 11.11 5.48
C GLY A 26 2.06 9.65 5.87
N LYS A 27 1.14 9.33 6.79
CA LYS A 27 0.85 7.96 7.20
C LYS A 27 0.29 7.13 6.04
N MET A 28 -0.64 7.68 5.27
CA MET A 28 -1.20 6.97 4.10
C MET A 28 -0.14 6.68 3.04
N LEU A 29 0.77 7.63 2.78
CA LEU A 29 1.92 7.40 1.87
C LEU A 29 2.86 6.32 2.39
N GLN A 30 3.11 6.26 3.69
CA GLN A 30 3.89 5.19 4.31
C GLN A 30 3.21 3.83 4.13
N ASP A 31 1.91 3.74 4.36
CA ASP A 31 1.15 2.50 4.22
C ASP A 31 1.15 1.99 2.76
N ILE A 32 1.03 2.90 1.78
CA ILE A 32 1.19 2.56 0.36
C ILE A 32 2.61 2.05 0.08
N THR A 33 3.64 2.73 0.60
CA THR A 33 5.05 2.34 0.43
C THR A 33 5.31 0.93 0.99
N VAL A 34 4.78 0.65 2.19
CA VAL A 34 4.89 -0.68 2.83
C VAL A 34 4.19 -1.75 2.00
N SER A 35 2.97 -1.48 1.50
CA SER A 35 2.23 -2.42 0.66
C SER A 35 2.98 -2.79 -0.62
N LEU A 36 3.76 -1.85 -1.19
CA LEU A 36 4.53 -2.10 -2.41
C LEU A 36 5.87 -2.82 -2.16
N GLY A 37 6.30 -2.93 -0.89
CA GLY A 37 7.61 -3.49 -0.52
C GLY A 37 7.83 -4.93 -0.98
N GLY A 38 6.81 -5.79 -0.92
CA GLY A 38 6.89 -7.17 -1.37
C GLY A 38 7.18 -7.27 -2.86
N ARG A 39 6.49 -6.49 -3.69
CA ARG A 39 6.74 -6.41 -5.14
C ARG A 39 8.16 -5.95 -5.46
N VAL A 40 8.64 -4.93 -4.75
CA VAL A 40 9.99 -4.41 -4.93
C VAL A 40 11.04 -5.45 -4.54
N ALA A 41 10.82 -6.18 -3.45
CA ALA A 41 11.73 -7.24 -3.02
C ALA A 41 11.82 -8.38 -4.05
N GLU A 42 10.67 -8.82 -4.62
CA GLU A 42 10.65 -9.81 -5.71
C GLU A 42 11.48 -9.34 -6.91
N GLU A 43 11.26 -8.12 -7.37
CA GLU A 43 11.99 -7.54 -8.51
C GLU A 43 13.49 -7.47 -8.28
N LEU A 44 13.92 -7.06 -7.09
CA LEU A 44 15.35 -6.89 -6.78
C LEU A 44 16.08 -8.22 -6.54
N VAL A 45 15.41 -9.19 -5.92
CA VAL A 45 16.05 -10.46 -5.52
C VAL A 45 15.95 -11.52 -6.60
N PHE A 46 14.82 -11.60 -7.30
CA PHE A 46 14.56 -12.68 -8.26
C PHE A 46 14.71 -12.24 -9.72
N ASP A 47 14.87 -10.95 -9.98
CA ASP A 47 14.81 -10.37 -11.34
C ASP A 47 13.54 -10.79 -12.09
N ASP A 48 12.47 -11.05 -11.34
CA ASP A 48 11.17 -11.49 -11.82
C ASP A 48 10.08 -11.05 -10.85
N ILE A 49 8.82 -11.16 -11.26
CA ILE A 49 7.66 -10.77 -10.47
C ILE A 49 6.58 -11.84 -10.50
N THR A 50 5.89 -12.01 -9.37
CA THR A 50 4.81 -12.99 -9.24
C THR A 50 3.46 -12.32 -9.01
N THR A 51 2.40 -13.12 -8.97
CA THR A 51 1.06 -12.66 -8.61
C THR A 51 0.88 -12.44 -7.11
N GLY A 52 1.89 -12.75 -6.28
CA GLY A 52 1.82 -12.68 -4.82
C GLY A 52 1.46 -11.31 -4.28
N ALA A 53 1.97 -10.24 -4.90
CA ALA A 53 1.70 -8.86 -4.52
C ALA A 53 0.35 -8.29 -5.02
N SER A 54 -0.51 -9.08 -5.64
CA SER A 54 -1.74 -8.58 -6.27
C SER A 54 -2.71 -7.91 -5.29
N GLN A 55 -2.83 -8.43 -4.07
CA GLN A 55 -3.69 -7.85 -3.04
C GLN A 55 -3.10 -6.54 -2.49
N ASP A 56 -1.79 -6.48 -2.32
CA ASP A 56 -1.09 -5.29 -1.83
C ASP A 56 -1.18 -4.14 -2.85
N ILE A 57 -1.03 -4.43 -4.14
CA ILE A 57 -1.22 -3.47 -5.23
C ILE A 57 -2.66 -2.94 -5.24
N LYS A 58 -3.65 -3.80 -5.06
CA LYS A 58 -5.06 -3.41 -4.98
C LYS A 58 -5.32 -2.48 -3.80
N GLN A 59 -4.77 -2.80 -2.63
CA GLN A 59 -4.90 -1.98 -1.43
C GLN A 59 -4.20 -0.62 -1.59
N ALA A 60 -2.97 -0.59 -2.08
CA ALA A 60 -2.23 0.63 -2.37
C ALA A 60 -3.00 1.55 -3.33
N THR A 61 -3.57 0.97 -4.40
CA THR A 61 -4.39 1.71 -5.37
C THR A 61 -5.65 2.29 -4.73
N ALA A 62 -6.34 1.54 -3.87
CA ALA A 62 -7.53 2.01 -3.17
C ALA A 62 -7.20 3.17 -2.21
N TYR A 63 -6.06 3.10 -1.50
CA TYR A 63 -5.59 4.19 -0.65
C TYR A 63 -5.25 5.44 -1.45
N ALA A 64 -4.46 5.33 -2.52
CA ALA A 64 -4.11 6.44 -3.38
C ALA A 64 -5.37 7.09 -3.99
N LYS A 65 -6.34 6.27 -4.44
CA LYS A 65 -7.62 6.76 -4.95
C LYS A 65 -8.41 7.53 -3.89
N SER A 66 -8.48 7.03 -2.65
CA SER A 66 -9.16 7.72 -1.56
C SER A 66 -8.49 9.05 -1.19
N MET A 67 -7.15 9.12 -1.19
CA MET A 67 -6.39 10.36 -0.96
C MET A 67 -6.78 11.43 -1.99
N VAL A 68 -6.90 11.04 -3.25
CA VAL A 68 -7.18 11.93 -4.37
C VAL A 68 -8.64 12.34 -4.42
N THR A 69 -9.57 11.40 -4.24
CA THR A 69 -11.01 11.63 -4.49
C THR A 69 -11.82 11.97 -3.26
N LYS A 70 -11.44 11.45 -2.06
CA LYS A 70 -12.24 11.61 -0.84
C LYS A 70 -11.63 12.63 0.13
N PHE A 71 -10.31 12.66 0.27
CA PHE A 71 -9.65 13.39 1.35
C PHE A 71 -9.02 14.72 0.92
N GLY A 72 -9.15 15.11 -0.36
CA GLY A 72 -8.58 16.37 -0.85
C GLY A 72 -7.07 16.48 -0.69
N MET A 73 -6.34 15.34 -0.76
CA MET A 73 -4.89 15.29 -0.54
C MET A 73 -4.07 15.45 -1.82
N SER A 74 -4.71 15.73 -2.96
CA SER A 74 -4.07 16.06 -4.24
C SER A 74 -4.11 17.56 -4.49
N GLU A 75 -2.96 18.16 -4.81
CA GLU A 75 -2.88 19.58 -5.14
C GLU A 75 -3.55 19.90 -6.50
N ALA A 76 -3.47 18.96 -7.44
CA ALA A 76 -4.04 19.13 -8.78
C ALA A 76 -5.59 19.19 -8.78
N LEU A 77 -6.22 18.52 -7.82
CA LEU A 77 -7.69 18.49 -7.69
C LEU A 77 -8.21 19.38 -6.56
N GLY A 78 -7.33 19.83 -5.66
CA GLY A 78 -7.68 20.70 -4.54
C GLY A 78 -8.59 20.05 -3.50
N LEU A 79 -9.31 20.90 -2.77
CA LEU A 79 -10.21 20.50 -1.68
C LEU A 79 -11.63 20.19 -2.18
N VAL A 80 -11.72 19.32 -3.18
CA VAL A 80 -12.99 18.88 -3.75
C VAL A 80 -13.14 17.38 -3.55
N SER A 81 -14.33 16.95 -3.11
CA SER A 81 -14.66 15.52 -3.00
C SER A 81 -15.25 15.03 -4.32
N TYR A 82 -14.58 14.07 -4.93
CA TYR A 82 -15.02 13.37 -6.14
C TYR A 82 -15.40 11.91 -5.84
N GLY A 83 -15.51 11.55 -4.55
CA GLY A 83 -15.94 10.21 -4.15
C GLY A 83 -17.41 9.99 -4.45
N ASP A 84 -17.77 8.81 -4.94
CA ASP A 84 -19.17 8.39 -4.98
C ASP A 84 -19.67 8.24 -3.54
N ASP A 85 -20.81 8.88 -3.23
CA ASP A 85 -21.56 8.70 -1.97
C ASP A 85 -22.22 7.31 -1.86
N ASN A 86 -21.72 6.32 -2.59
CA ASN A 86 -22.23 4.95 -2.62
C ASN A 86 -21.81 4.10 -1.40
N ASP A 87 -21.49 4.71 -0.26
CA ASP A 87 -21.50 4.01 1.03
C ASP A 87 -22.93 3.89 1.62
N GLU A 88 -23.94 4.50 0.99
CA GLU A 88 -25.34 4.22 1.32
C GLU A 88 -25.83 3.02 0.51
N VAL A 89 -25.89 1.88 1.20
CA VAL A 89 -26.66 0.70 0.79
C VAL A 89 -28.13 1.12 0.63
N PHE A 90 -28.54 1.56 -0.54
CA PHE A 90 -29.95 1.66 -0.87
C PHE A 90 -30.34 0.50 -1.79
N ILE A 91 -31.07 -0.42 -1.21
CA ILE A 91 -31.78 -1.50 -1.90
C ILE A 91 -32.85 -0.87 -2.78
N GLY A 92 -32.58 -0.74 -4.07
CA GLY A 92 -33.57 -0.26 -5.03
C GLY A 92 -33.01 -0.23 -6.44
N ARG A 93 -33.45 -1.18 -7.24
CA ARG A 93 -33.22 -1.34 -8.68
C ARG A 93 -33.00 -0.01 -9.40
N ASP A 94 -31.82 0.15 -10.01
CA ASP A 94 -31.75 0.59 -11.40
C ASP A 94 -30.46 0.07 -12.04
N PHE A 95 -30.63 -0.81 -13.00
CA PHE A 95 -29.58 -1.25 -13.92
C PHE A 95 -29.43 -0.12 -14.95
N GLY A 96 -28.45 0.76 -14.79
CA GLY A 96 -28.15 1.74 -15.80
C GLY A 96 -27.24 2.86 -15.31
N HIS A 97 -25.99 2.82 -15.73
CA HIS A 97 -25.02 3.92 -15.66
C HIS A 97 -24.79 4.54 -14.27
N THR A 98 -23.82 4.05 -13.55
CA THR A 98 -23.08 4.85 -12.55
C THR A 98 -22.46 6.03 -13.29
N SER A 99 -23.21 7.13 -13.39
CA SER A 99 -22.68 8.39 -13.93
C SER A 99 -21.64 8.87 -12.92
N ARG A 100 -20.37 8.89 -13.31
CA ARG A 100 -19.35 9.59 -12.57
C ARG A 100 -19.84 11.02 -12.37
N GLY A 101 -19.90 11.51 -11.13
CA GLY A 101 -20.34 12.87 -10.81
C GLY A 101 -19.41 13.98 -11.34
N TYR A 102 -18.46 13.65 -12.22
CA TYR A 102 -17.44 14.55 -12.77
C TYR A 102 -17.07 14.22 -14.22
N GLY A 103 -16.61 15.24 -14.96
CA GLY A 103 -16.28 15.14 -16.38
C GLY A 103 -14.99 14.38 -16.67
N GLU A 104 -14.75 14.07 -17.95
CA GLU A 104 -13.62 13.30 -18.46
C GLU A 104 -12.25 13.90 -18.06
N GLN A 105 -12.12 15.21 -18.07
CA GLN A 105 -10.89 15.90 -17.68
C GLN A 105 -10.53 15.64 -16.22
N VAL A 106 -11.50 15.68 -15.32
CA VAL A 106 -11.29 15.36 -13.90
C VAL A 106 -10.94 13.90 -13.72
N ALA A 107 -11.61 12.98 -14.44
CA ALA A 107 -11.28 11.56 -14.44
C ALA A 107 -9.81 11.30 -14.83
N THR A 108 -9.36 11.92 -15.91
CA THR A 108 -7.95 11.81 -16.36
C THR A 108 -6.97 12.35 -15.32
N THR A 109 -7.33 13.45 -14.65
CA THR A 109 -6.48 14.02 -13.59
C THR A 109 -6.44 13.10 -12.38
N ILE A 110 -7.57 12.51 -11.98
CA ILE A 110 -7.62 11.50 -10.90
C ILE A 110 -6.68 10.33 -11.22
N ASP A 111 -6.79 9.75 -12.42
CA ASP A 111 -5.97 8.62 -12.83
C ASP A 111 -4.47 8.97 -12.83
N SER A 112 -4.12 10.16 -13.30
CA SER A 112 -2.74 10.67 -13.30
C SER A 112 -2.19 10.86 -11.89
N GLU A 113 -2.97 11.42 -10.97
CA GLU A 113 -2.58 11.65 -9.58
C GLU A 113 -2.45 10.33 -8.80
N VAL A 114 -3.37 9.38 -8.99
CA VAL A 114 -3.27 8.04 -8.41
C VAL A 114 -1.97 7.37 -8.86
N LYS A 115 -1.71 7.39 -10.18
CA LYS A 115 -0.48 6.81 -10.73
C LYS A 115 0.76 7.50 -10.15
N ARG A 116 0.80 8.81 -10.09
CA ARG A 116 1.92 9.57 -9.51
C ARG A 116 2.21 9.16 -8.07
N ILE A 117 1.17 9.05 -7.22
CA ILE A 117 1.32 8.63 -5.82
C ILE A 117 1.90 7.22 -5.73
N ILE A 118 1.39 6.29 -6.55
CA ILE A 118 1.90 4.91 -6.57
C ILE A 118 3.38 4.88 -7.03
N ASP A 119 3.72 5.57 -8.11
CA ASP A 119 5.09 5.62 -8.64
C ASP A 119 6.07 6.20 -7.59
N GLU A 120 5.71 7.30 -6.93
CA GLU A 120 6.54 7.91 -5.87
C GLU A 120 6.75 6.98 -4.67
N CYS A 121 5.69 6.31 -4.22
CA CYS A 121 5.77 5.34 -3.13
C CYS A 121 6.58 4.09 -3.52
N TYR A 122 6.46 3.64 -4.77
CA TYR A 122 7.24 2.54 -5.31
C TYR A 122 8.74 2.88 -5.35
N ASP A 123 9.10 4.05 -5.88
CA ASP A 123 10.49 4.50 -5.93
C ASP A 123 11.08 4.65 -4.52
N ARG A 124 10.29 5.13 -3.57
CA ARG A 124 10.69 5.21 -2.16
C ARG A 124 10.93 3.83 -1.57
N ALA A 125 10.02 2.86 -1.80
CA ALA A 125 10.19 1.49 -1.35
C ALA A 125 11.46 0.87 -1.94
N LYS A 126 11.72 1.09 -3.23
CA LYS A 126 12.91 0.62 -3.94
C LYS A 126 14.21 1.18 -3.35
N THR A 127 14.20 2.46 -3.02
CA THR A 127 15.33 3.11 -2.36
C THR A 127 15.61 2.50 -0.99
N ILE A 128 14.58 2.38 -0.14
CA ILE A 128 14.71 1.81 1.21
C ILE A 128 15.24 0.37 1.16
N ILE A 129 14.66 -0.47 0.31
CA ILE A 129 15.08 -1.88 0.23
C ILE A 129 16.49 -2.01 -0.29
N LYS A 130 16.92 -1.19 -1.28
CA LYS A 130 18.28 -1.18 -1.77
C LYS A 130 19.30 -0.72 -0.71
N GLU A 131 18.96 0.31 0.06
CA GLU A 131 19.81 0.81 1.14
C GLU A 131 19.99 -0.23 2.27
N HIS A 132 18.99 -1.10 2.46
CA HIS A 132 18.98 -2.14 3.50
C HIS A 132 18.97 -3.56 2.93
N GLU A 133 19.55 -3.76 1.75
CA GLU A 133 19.55 -5.07 1.08
C GLU A 133 20.20 -6.17 1.95
N ALA A 134 21.28 -5.86 2.65
CA ALA A 134 21.92 -6.80 3.57
C ALA A 134 20.99 -7.23 4.70
N VAL A 135 20.17 -6.33 5.22
CA VAL A 135 19.17 -6.63 6.26
C VAL A 135 18.07 -7.54 5.70
N LEU A 136 17.66 -7.33 4.44
CA LEU A 136 16.67 -8.18 3.77
C LEU A 136 17.15 -9.65 3.74
N TYR A 137 18.40 -9.90 3.33
CA TYR A 137 18.96 -11.25 3.30
C TYR A 137 19.13 -11.85 4.70
N LYS A 138 19.66 -11.10 5.67
CA LYS A 138 19.76 -11.56 7.08
C LYS A 138 18.38 -11.93 7.64
N CYS A 139 17.34 -11.13 7.35
CA CYS A 139 15.98 -11.41 7.77
C CYS A 139 15.44 -12.70 7.14
N ALA A 140 15.68 -12.91 5.85
CA ALA A 140 15.28 -14.13 5.15
C ALA A 140 15.96 -15.38 5.76
N ASP A 141 17.27 -15.31 6.00
CA ASP A 141 18.02 -16.41 6.61
C ASP A 141 17.49 -16.75 8.02
N GLN A 142 17.22 -15.75 8.85
CA GLN A 142 16.62 -15.96 10.16
C GLN A 142 15.21 -16.59 10.09
N LEU A 143 14.40 -16.20 9.10
CA LEU A 143 13.09 -16.80 8.90
C LEU A 143 13.16 -18.24 8.43
N LEU A 144 14.18 -18.62 7.65
CA LEU A 144 14.43 -20.01 7.26
C LEU A 144 14.82 -20.89 8.47
N GLU A 145 15.53 -20.33 9.44
CA GLU A 145 15.95 -21.06 10.65
C GLU A 145 14.86 -21.12 11.72
N LYS A 146 14.22 -19.99 12.01
CA LYS A 146 13.33 -19.82 13.16
C LYS A 146 11.83 -19.83 12.79
N GLU A 147 11.52 -19.75 11.51
CA GLU A 147 10.15 -19.62 10.96
C GLU A 147 9.37 -18.37 11.44
N LYS A 148 9.88 -17.64 12.42
CA LYS A 148 9.24 -16.49 13.04
C LYS A 148 10.30 -15.51 13.56
N ILE A 149 10.03 -14.20 13.38
CA ILE A 149 10.88 -13.11 13.90
C ILE A 149 10.00 -12.14 14.69
N THR A 150 10.44 -11.75 15.90
CA THR A 150 9.83 -10.70 16.72
C THR A 150 10.28 -9.31 16.24
N ARG A 151 9.68 -8.25 16.82
CA ARG A 151 10.09 -6.87 16.54
C ARG A 151 11.55 -6.63 16.97
N GLU A 152 11.89 -7.03 18.16
CA GLU A 152 13.23 -6.84 18.74
C GLU A 152 14.30 -7.55 17.90
N GLU A 153 14.03 -8.79 17.46
CA GLU A 153 14.93 -9.54 16.60
C GLU A 153 15.08 -8.89 15.23
N PHE A 154 14.01 -8.32 14.68
CA PHE A 154 14.06 -7.61 13.40
C PHE A 154 14.85 -6.29 13.51
N GLU A 155 14.60 -5.49 14.55
CA GLU A 155 15.29 -4.23 14.79
C GLU A 155 16.81 -4.44 15.00
N ALA A 156 17.20 -5.51 15.68
CA ALA A 156 18.63 -5.87 15.89
C ALA A 156 19.39 -6.13 14.57
N LEU A 157 18.70 -6.49 13.48
CA LEU A 157 19.36 -6.70 12.17
C LEU A 157 19.95 -5.44 11.56
N PHE A 158 19.52 -4.26 12.03
CA PHE A 158 20.01 -2.97 11.55
C PHE A 158 21.24 -2.46 12.33
N GLU A 159 21.56 -3.06 13.48
CA GLU A 159 22.64 -2.62 14.36
C GLU A 159 23.98 -3.32 14.08
N GLU A 160 23.97 -4.35 13.25
CA GLU A 160 25.14 -5.13 12.82
C GLU A 160 25.64 -4.71 11.42
#